data_34e85aa26ba23c821c33ea602576ca1e
#
_entry.id   34e85aa26ba23c821c33ea602576ca1e
#
_cell.length_a   1.000
_cell.length_b   1.000
_cell.length_c   1.000
_cell.angle_alpha   90.00
_cell.angle_beta   90.00
_cell.angle_gamma   90.00
#
_symmetry.space_group_name_H-M   'P 1'
#
loop_
_entity.id
_entity.type
_entity.pdbx_description
1 polymer ?
#
loop_
_entity_poly.entity_id
_entity_poly.type
_entity_poly.pdbx_seq_one_letter_code
_entity_poly.pdbx_strand_id
1 'polypeptide(L)'
;MGCKTLKNIIINANAVVGEMCNISQGVTIGISGRGSNRGVPKIGNRVYIGANAVIAGKIEVGDDCVIGANSLLNKSIDSGLTVQGVPAIIVNNNSSKGYI
;
A
#
# COMPACT_ATOMS: atom_id res chain seq x y z
N MET A 1 -3.91 16.56 2.77
CA MET A 1 -2.68 16.13 2.28
C MET A 1 -1.82 15.52 3.35
N GLY A 2 -0.72 15.53 3.60
CA GLY A 2 0.00 15.00 4.73
C GLY A 2 0.69 13.67 4.47
N CYS A 3 0.89 13.32 3.20
CA CYS A 3 1.71 12.16 2.87
C CYS A 3 3.17 12.53 2.89
N LYS A 4 4.00 11.66 3.45
CA LYS A 4 5.44 11.75 3.31
C LYS A 4 5.87 10.79 2.19
N THR A 5 6.68 11.30 1.27
CA THR A 5 7.19 10.51 0.17
C THR A 5 8.70 10.67 0.06
N LEU A 6 9.39 9.62 -0.34
CA LEU A 6 10.80 9.62 -0.61
C LEU A 6 11.05 9.47 -2.11
N LYS A 7 12.32 9.28 -2.49
CA LYS A 7 12.70 9.26 -3.91
C LYS A 7 12.28 7.96 -4.61
N ASN A 8 12.16 8.03 -5.93
CA ASN A 8 11.91 6.89 -6.82
C ASN A 8 10.57 6.20 -6.56
N ILE A 9 9.55 6.99 -6.25
CA ILE A 9 8.21 6.49 -6.02
C ILE A 9 7.43 6.64 -7.31
N ILE A 10 6.74 5.57 -7.73
CA ILE A 10 5.91 5.56 -8.92
C ILE A 10 4.48 5.28 -8.49
N ILE A 11 3.59 6.22 -8.71
CA ILE A 11 2.18 6.07 -8.37
C ILE A 11 1.37 6.31 -9.64
N ASN A 12 0.56 5.33 -10.02
CA ASN A 12 -0.34 5.47 -11.16
C ASN A 12 -1.29 6.64 -10.90
N ALA A 13 -1.52 7.46 -11.91
CA ALA A 13 -2.32 8.68 -11.78
C ALA A 13 -3.75 8.43 -11.32
N ASN A 14 -4.27 7.23 -11.55
CA ASN A 14 -5.65 6.88 -11.17
C ASN A 14 -5.73 6.21 -9.80
N ALA A 15 -4.60 5.91 -9.17
CA ALA A 15 -4.61 5.35 -7.84
C ALA A 15 -5.03 6.41 -6.82
N VAL A 16 -5.67 5.97 -5.75
CA VAL A 16 -6.08 6.86 -4.66
C VAL A 16 -5.24 6.52 -3.43
N VAL A 17 -4.62 7.54 -2.86
CA VAL A 17 -3.86 7.41 -1.62
C VAL A 17 -4.45 8.39 -0.61
N GLY A 18 -4.81 7.88 0.54
CA GLY A 18 -5.40 8.69 1.60
C GLY A 18 -4.41 9.64 2.25
N GLU A 19 -4.81 10.20 3.37
CA GLU A 19 -4.02 11.21 4.09
C GLU A 19 -3.11 10.58 5.12
N MET A 20 -2.05 11.29 5.46
CA MET A 20 -1.11 10.92 6.51
C MET A 20 -0.41 9.59 6.26
N CYS A 21 -0.23 9.23 4.99
CA CYS A 21 0.50 8.03 4.65
C CYS A 21 2.00 8.28 4.64
N ASN A 22 2.78 7.26 4.97
CA ASN A 22 4.24 7.27 4.79
C ASN A 22 4.58 6.33 3.64
N ILE A 23 5.13 6.87 2.57
CA ILE A 23 5.51 6.10 1.39
C ILE A 23 7.02 6.16 1.25
N SER A 24 7.68 5.03 1.45
CA SER A 24 9.14 4.94 1.43
C SER A 24 9.68 4.92 -0.01
N GLN A 25 10.99 5.02 -0.15
CA GLN A 25 11.62 5.04 -1.47
C GLN A 25 11.36 3.76 -2.23
N GLY A 26 11.29 3.86 -3.55
CA GLY A 26 11.18 2.72 -4.44
C GLY A 26 9.81 2.08 -4.49
N VAL A 27 8.82 2.64 -3.82
CA VAL A 27 7.46 2.10 -3.81
C VAL A 27 6.82 2.27 -5.18
N THR A 28 6.09 1.25 -5.62
CA THR A 28 5.30 1.30 -6.85
C THR A 28 3.85 1.01 -6.51
N ILE A 29 2.96 1.92 -6.88
CA ILE A 29 1.52 1.73 -6.77
C ILE A 29 0.96 1.76 -8.18
N GLY A 30 0.55 0.61 -8.68
CA GLY A 30 0.33 0.46 -10.11
C GLY A 30 -0.93 -0.27 -10.51
N ILE A 31 -1.17 -0.24 -11.81
CA ILE A 31 -2.29 -0.94 -12.43
C ILE A 31 -1.92 -2.40 -12.66
N SER A 32 -2.88 -3.27 -12.46
CA SER A 32 -2.71 -4.69 -12.70
C SER A 32 -4.07 -5.36 -12.88
N GLY A 33 -4.05 -6.60 -13.35
CA GLY A 33 -5.25 -7.40 -13.50
C GLY A 33 -5.71 -7.50 -14.94
N ARG A 34 -6.79 -8.23 -15.15
CA ARG A 34 -7.37 -8.48 -16.48
C ARG A 34 -8.87 -8.23 -16.44
N GLY A 35 -9.40 -7.70 -17.55
CA GLY A 35 -10.84 -7.50 -17.71
C GLY A 35 -11.41 -6.62 -16.59
N SER A 36 -12.50 -7.06 -15.99
CA SER A 36 -13.15 -6.31 -14.93
C SER A 36 -12.33 -6.27 -13.64
N ASN A 37 -11.30 -7.12 -13.51
CA ASN A 37 -10.42 -7.12 -12.35
C ASN A 37 -9.21 -6.21 -12.53
N ARG A 38 -9.07 -5.58 -13.69
CA ARG A 38 -7.97 -4.65 -13.94
C ARG A 38 -8.28 -3.31 -13.29
N GLY A 39 -7.34 -2.80 -12.56
CA GLY A 39 -7.50 -1.49 -11.94
C GLY A 39 -6.31 -1.09 -11.12
N VAL A 40 -6.51 -0.07 -10.33
CA VAL A 40 -5.49 0.57 -9.50
C VAL A 40 -5.90 0.52 -8.03
N PRO A 41 -4.93 0.53 -7.11
CA PRO A 41 -5.23 0.48 -5.69
C PRO A 41 -5.93 1.73 -5.18
N LYS A 42 -6.77 1.51 -4.17
CA LYS A 42 -7.31 2.57 -3.35
C LYS A 42 -6.78 2.36 -1.93
N ILE A 43 -5.92 3.25 -1.48
CA ILE A 43 -5.22 3.13 -0.21
C ILE A 43 -5.83 4.10 0.78
N GLY A 44 -6.14 3.61 1.96
CA GLY A 44 -6.76 4.40 3.02
C GLY A 44 -5.81 5.39 3.67
N ASN A 45 -6.19 5.85 4.85
CA ASN A 45 -5.45 6.86 5.59
C ASN A 45 -4.46 6.21 6.55
N ARG A 46 -3.38 6.91 6.85
CA ARG A 46 -2.39 6.51 7.85
C ARG A 46 -1.80 5.12 7.56
N VAL A 47 -1.50 4.87 6.28
CA VAL A 47 -0.88 3.63 5.84
C VAL A 47 0.62 3.83 5.71
N TYR A 48 1.38 2.91 6.30
CA TYR A 48 2.83 2.90 6.14
C TYR A 48 3.21 1.90 5.06
N ILE A 49 3.97 2.36 4.06
CA ILE A 49 4.40 1.51 2.95
C ILE A 49 5.92 1.48 2.94
N GLY A 50 6.49 0.32 3.22
CA GLY A 50 7.92 0.12 3.32
C GLY A 50 8.64 0.21 1.98
N ALA A 51 9.97 0.35 2.04
CA ALA A 51 10.79 0.56 0.86
C ALA A 51 10.63 -0.57 -0.17
N ASN A 52 10.55 -0.19 -1.42
CA ASN A 52 10.48 -1.10 -2.57
C ASN A 52 9.23 -2.00 -2.59
N ALA A 53 8.22 -1.70 -1.79
CA ALA A 53 6.97 -2.43 -1.86
C ALA A 53 6.24 -2.13 -3.16
N VAL A 54 5.50 -3.12 -3.65
CA VAL A 54 4.65 -2.98 -4.83
C VAL A 54 3.22 -3.25 -4.42
N ILE A 55 2.34 -2.30 -4.71
CA ILE A 55 0.90 -2.45 -4.46
C ILE A 55 0.23 -2.31 -5.80
N ALA A 56 -0.44 -3.35 -6.26
CA ALA A 56 -0.92 -3.39 -7.62
C ALA A 56 -2.29 -4.04 -7.73
N GLY A 57 -3.09 -3.53 -8.66
CA GLY A 57 -4.38 -4.11 -8.98
C GLY A 57 -5.55 -3.36 -8.38
N LYS A 58 -6.74 -3.82 -8.72
CA LYS A 58 -7.99 -3.23 -8.25
C LYS A 58 -8.28 -3.73 -6.84
N ILE A 59 -7.56 -3.19 -5.89
CA ILE A 59 -7.64 -3.60 -4.48
C ILE A 59 -7.91 -2.40 -3.59
N GLU A 60 -8.36 -2.68 -2.38
CA GLU A 60 -8.55 -1.67 -1.34
C GLU A 60 -7.69 -2.02 -0.14
N VAL A 61 -6.92 -1.05 0.31
CA VAL A 61 -6.11 -1.14 1.52
C VAL A 61 -6.79 -0.28 2.57
N GLY A 62 -7.20 -0.90 3.67
CA GLY A 62 -7.88 -0.17 4.74
C GLY A 62 -6.97 0.82 5.44
N ASP A 63 -7.55 1.60 6.35
CA ASP A 63 -6.80 2.58 7.11
C ASP A 63 -5.85 1.90 8.09
N ASP A 64 -4.80 2.61 8.49
CA ASP A 64 -3.89 2.19 9.57
C ASP A 64 -3.18 0.86 9.28
N CYS A 65 -2.93 0.55 8.03
CA CYS A 65 -2.22 -0.66 7.63
C CYS A 65 -0.71 -0.40 7.54
N VAL A 66 0.05 -1.50 7.63
CA VAL A 66 1.49 -1.50 7.41
C VAL A 66 1.79 -2.50 6.30
N ILE A 67 2.46 -2.03 5.25
CA ILE A 67 2.94 -2.90 4.18
C ILE A 67 4.45 -2.95 4.28
N GLY A 68 4.99 -4.12 4.57
CA GLY A 68 6.41 -4.29 4.83
C GLY A 68 7.26 -4.03 3.60
N ALA A 69 8.54 -3.76 3.84
CA ALA A 69 9.49 -3.51 2.75
C ALA A 69 9.59 -4.74 1.84
N ASN A 70 9.81 -4.48 0.56
CA ASN A 70 9.99 -5.51 -0.48
C ASN A 70 8.80 -6.45 -0.63
N SER A 71 7.62 -6.03 -0.21
CA SER A 71 6.40 -6.84 -0.29
C SER A 71 5.67 -6.58 -1.60
N LEU A 72 4.90 -7.56 -2.03
CA LEU A 72 3.99 -7.43 -3.17
C LEU A 72 2.57 -7.64 -2.68
N LEU A 73 1.79 -6.57 -2.63
CA LEU A 73 0.39 -6.64 -2.20
C LEU A 73 -0.50 -6.54 -3.44
N ASN A 74 -1.22 -7.61 -3.71
CA ASN A 74 -2.16 -7.67 -4.83
C ASN A 74 -3.54 -8.15 -4.40
N LYS A 75 -3.85 -8.03 -3.13
CA LYS A 75 -5.16 -8.37 -2.56
C LYS A 75 -5.59 -7.28 -1.61
N SER A 76 -6.90 -7.08 -1.50
CA SER A 76 -7.46 -6.15 -0.53
C SER A 76 -7.18 -6.61 0.89
N ILE A 77 -6.94 -5.65 1.79
CA ILE A 77 -6.76 -5.94 3.22
C ILE A 77 -7.59 -4.98 4.05
N ASP A 78 -8.05 -5.47 5.18
CA ASP A 78 -8.83 -4.68 6.12
C ASP A 78 -7.94 -3.72 6.90
N SER A 79 -8.57 -2.77 7.58
CA SER A 79 -7.85 -1.77 8.37
C SER A 79 -7.07 -2.41 9.52
N GLY A 80 -5.95 -1.78 9.87
CA GLY A 80 -5.16 -2.15 11.04
C GLY A 80 -4.27 -3.37 10.90
N LEU A 81 -4.09 -3.87 9.69
CA LEU A 81 -3.30 -5.09 9.46
C LEU A 81 -1.89 -4.75 9.00
N THR A 82 -0.96 -5.61 9.39
CA THR A 82 0.41 -5.60 8.85
C THR A 82 0.58 -6.79 7.93
N VAL A 83 1.05 -6.52 6.72
CA VAL A 83 1.30 -7.56 5.71
C VAL A 83 2.75 -7.52 5.28
N GLN A 84 3.28 -8.67 4.86
CA GLN A 84 4.65 -8.77 4.39
C GLN A 84 4.82 -9.98 3.48
N GLY A 85 5.76 -9.88 2.56
CA GLY A 85 6.16 -10.98 1.70
C GLY A 85 5.73 -10.83 0.26
N VAL A 86 6.06 -11.84 -0.56
CA VAL A 86 5.73 -11.91 -1.99
C VAL A 86 5.14 -13.28 -2.27
N PRO A 87 3.82 -13.40 -2.39
CA PRO A 87 2.81 -12.36 -2.17
C PRO A 87 2.71 -11.98 -0.68
N ALA A 88 2.25 -10.78 -0.43
CA ALA A 88 2.10 -10.31 0.94
C ALA A 88 1.00 -11.07 1.66
N ILE A 89 1.30 -11.45 2.89
CA ILE A 89 0.34 -12.13 3.78
C ILE A 89 0.24 -11.35 5.07
N ILE A 90 -0.87 -11.55 5.77
CA ILE A 90 -1.09 -10.90 7.07
C ILE A 90 -0.16 -11.54 8.10
N VAL A 91 0.69 -10.73 8.73
CA VAL A 91 1.62 -11.22 9.74
C VAL A 91 1.20 -10.83 11.16
N ASN A 92 0.46 -9.73 11.31
CA ASN A 92 -0.13 -9.36 12.59
C ASN A 92 -1.21 -8.31 12.36
N ASN A 93 -1.89 -7.94 13.44
CA ASN A 93 -2.92 -6.90 13.41
C ASN A 93 -2.49 -5.66 14.21
N ASN A 94 -1.20 -5.44 14.33
CA ASN A 94 -0.69 -4.18 14.87
C ASN A 94 -0.84 -3.12 13.79
N SER A 95 -1.48 -2.03 14.15
CA SER A 95 -1.73 -0.94 13.19
C SER A 95 -0.45 -0.20 12.84
N SER A 96 -0.59 0.83 12.00
CA SER A 96 0.52 1.71 11.64
C SER A 96 0.93 2.63 12.79
N LYS A 97 0.30 2.51 13.93
CA LYS A 97 0.63 3.31 15.10
C LYS A 97 2.09 3.07 15.49
N GLY A 98 2.86 4.13 15.60
CA GLY A 98 4.30 4.05 15.83
C GLY A 98 5.12 4.17 14.57
N TYR A 99 4.55 3.88 13.41
CA TYR A 99 5.19 4.11 12.11
C TYR A 99 4.85 5.46 11.51
N ILE A 100 3.76 6.03 11.98
CA ILE A 100 3.27 7.31 11.44
C ILE A 100 3.15 8.35 12.53
#